data_2b19c6fcc9672767cfb460db8c536f37
#
_entry.id   2b19c6fcc9672767cfb460db8c536f37
#
_cell.length_a   1.000
_cell.length_b   1.000
_cell.length_c   1.000
_cell.angle_alpha   90.00
_cell.angle_beta   90.00
_cell.angle_gamma   90.00
#
_symmetry.space_group_name_H-M   'P 1'
#
loop_
_entity.id
_entity.type
_entity.pdbx_description
1 polymer ?
#
loop_
_entity_poly.entity_id
_entity_poly.type
_entity_poly.pdbx_seq_one_letter_code
_entity_poly.pdbx_strand_id
1 'polypeptide(L)'
;SPTYSLIIGAIVGGLLGGLSLNETVTVMTEGVKEVTPAVLRILTAGVLSGILIQTGATTVISNAIINKMGEKRVFMALALATMLLCTVGVFIDVAVITVAPVALSIGKRLNLSPSVLLIAMIGGGKCGNIISPNPNTIIAAGNFNADLSSVMFANILPAVVGLFFTVFVIVRLMPQSVKNKKTMMQTEDKEEERNLPSLRTSLIAPVVTIVLLALRPAAGINIDPLI
;
A
#
# COMPACT_ATOMS: atom_id res chain seq x y z
N SER A 1 1.10 -11.81 -21.34
CA SER A 1 1.77 -11.04 -20.25
C SER A 1 1.62 -9.55 -20.54
N PRO A 2 1.30 -8.70 -19.54
CA PRO A 2 1.19 -7.25 -19.74
C PRO A 2 2.42 -6.63 -20.39
N THR A 3 3.61 -7.15 -20.08
CA THR A 3 4.88 -6.67 -20.62
C THR A 3 4.93 -6.78 -22.15
N TYR A 4 4.52 -7.94 -22.72
CA TYR A 4 4.50 -8.09 -24.18
C TYR A 4 3.47 -7.16 -24.83
N SER A 5 2.31 -6.97 -24.20
CA SER A 5 1.29 -6.07 -24.72
C SER A 5 1.76 -4.62 -24.76
N LEU A 6 2.53 -4.18 -23.74
CA LEU A 6 3.12 -2.84 -23.71
C LEU A 6 4.19 -2.66 -24.79
N ILE A 7 5.07 -3.64 -24.99
CA ILE A 7 6.11 -3.59 -26.03
C ILE A 7 5.47 -3.55 -27.43
N ILE A 8 4.53 -4.43 -27.69
CA ILE A 8 3.83 -4.47 -28.99
C ILE A 8 3.06 -3.17 -29.20
N GLY A 9 2.35 -2.68 -28.16
CA GLY A 9 1.63 -1.42 -28.22
C GLY A 9 2.52 -0.23 -28.52
N ALA A 10 3.72 -0.16 -27.93
CA ALA A 10 4.70 0.89 -28.19
C ALA A 10 5.24 0.82 -29.63
N ILE A 11 5.54 -0.38 -30.14
CA ILE A 11 5.99 -0.56 -31.54
C ILE A 11 4.89 -0.14 -32.52
N VAL A 12 3.67 -0.64 -32.33
CA VAL A 12 2.54 -0.30 -33.22
C VAL A 12 2.24 1.19 -33.13
N GLY A 13 2.21 1.78 -31.93
CA GLY A 13 1.98 3.21 -31.74
C GLY A 13 3.03 4.09 -32.41
N GLY A 14 4.32 3.74 -32.31
CA GLY A 14 5.41 4.44 -32.97
C GLY A 14 5.29 4.41 -34.49
N LEU A 15 5.04 3.23 -35.05
CA LEU A 15 4.86 3.06 -36.51
C LEU A 15 3.63 3.80 -37.03
N LEU A 16 2.51 3.74 -36.33
CA LEU A 16 1.28 4.49 -36.70
C LEU A 16 1.47 6.00 -36.53
N GLY A 17 2.34 6.44 -35.61
CA GLY A 17 2.73 7.80 -35.41
C GLY A 17 3.70 8.35 -36.49
N GLY A 18 4.10 7.52 -37.45
CA GLY A 18 4.97 7.88 -38.55
C GLY A 18 6.48 7.71 -38.28
N LEU A 19 6.87 7.10 -37.18
CA LEU A 19 8.26 6.79 -36.88
C LEU A 19 8.71 5.53 -37.64
N SER A 20 9.96 5.49 -38.06
CA SER A 20 10.59 4.26 -38.52
C SER A 20 10.77 3.27 -37.34
N LEU A 21 11.01 1.99 -37.65
CA LEU A 21 11.25 0.98 -36.61
C LEU A 21 12.46 1.35 -35.73
N ASN A 22 13.54 1.85 -36.33
CA ASN A 22 14.73 2.27 -35.59
C ASN A 22 14.45 3.44 -34.66
N GLU A 23 13.74 4.46 -35.12
CA GLU A 23 13.33 5.61 -34.29
C GLU A 23 12.42 5.14 -33.15
N THR A 24 11.47 4.27 -33.42
CA THR A 24 10.58 3.69 -32.39
C THR A 24 11.39 2.97 -31.30
N VAL A 25 12.36 2.14 -31.68
CA VAL A 25 13.22 1.44 -30.71
C VAL A 25 14.09 2.43 -29.94
N THR A 26 14.58 3.49 -30.57
CA THR A 26 15.36 4.54 -29.90
C THR A 26 14.51 5.25 -28.84
N VAL A 27 13.31 5.68 -29.19
CA VAL A 27 12.39 6.33 -28.25
C VAL A 27 12.01 5.40 -27.10
N MET A 28 11.77 4.12 -27.37
CA MET A 28 11.51 3.11 -26.32
C MET A 28 12.71 2.97 -25.37
N THR A 29 13.92 2.97 -25.88
CA THR A 29 15.14 2.86 -25.07
C THR A 29 15.36 4.10 -24.21
N GLU A 30 15.11 5.28 -24.76
CA GLU A 30 15.15 6.55 -23.99
C GLU A 30 14.10 6.55 -22.87
N GLY A 31 12.86 6.13 -23.16
CA GLY A 31 11.83 5.97 -22.14
C GLY A 31 12.21 5.02 -21.00
N VAL A 32 12.90 3.92 -21.30
CA VAL A 32 13.44 3.02 -20.26
C VAL A 32 14.48 3.73 -19.40
N LYS A 33 15.39 4.53 -19.99
CA LYS A 33 16.37 5.30 -19.22
C LYS A 33 15.71 6.31 -18.28
N GLU A 34 14.67 6.99 -18.74
CA GLU A 34 13.94 7.98 -17.93
C GLU A 34 13.24 7.37 -16.73
N VAL A 35 12.68 6.15 -16.85
CA VAL A 35 11.98 5.50 -15.73
C VAL A 35 12.91 4.70 -14.81
N THR A 36 14.17 4.47 -15.19
CA THR A 36 15.14 3.70 -14.39
C THR A 36 15.28 4.19 -12.94
N PRO A 37 15.40 5.52 -12.67
CA PRO A 37 15.46 6.02 -11.29
C PRO A 37 14.21 5.66 -10.47
N ALA A 38 13.03 5.73 -11.08
CA ALA A 38 11.79 5.34 -10.42
C ALA A 38 11.74 3.84 -10.11
N VAL A 39 12.23 3.00 -11.04
CA VAL A 39 12.34 1.55 -10.84
C VAL A 39 13.25 1.22 -9.66
N LEU A 40 14.42 1.86 -9.56
CA LEU A 40 15.35 1.67 -8.44
C LEU A 40 14.71 2.05 -7.10
N ARG A 41 14.01 3.17 -7.04
CA ARG A 41 13.28 3.60 -5.83
C ARG A 41 12.18 2.61 -5.44
N ILE A 42 11.46 2.07 -6.40
CA ILE A 42 10.42 1.05 -6.16
C ILE A 42 11.05 -0.24 -5.60
N LEU A 43 12.19 -0.67 -6.14
CA LEU A 43 12.90 -1.86 -5.66
C LEU A 43 13.38 -1.68 -4.22
N THR A 44 13.98 -0.53 -3.88
CA THR A 44 14.44 -0.25 -2.51
C THR A 44 13.28 -0.15 -1.51
N ALA A 45 12.17 0.50 -1.87
CA ALA A 45 10.95 0.49 -1.06
C ALA A 45 10.40 -0.93 -0.86
N GLY A 46 10.48 -1.77 -1.90
CA GLY A 46 10.09 -3.18 -1.85
C GLY A 46 10.94 -4.01 -0.88
N VAL A 47 12.23 -3.71 -0.74
CA VAL A 47 13.12 -4.37 0.24
C VAL A 47 12.66 -4.09 1.67
N LEU A 48 12.38 -2.83 2.01
CA LEU A 48 11.85 -2.47 3.34
C LEU A 48 10.54 -3.19 3.63
N SER A 49 9.61 -3.17 2.68
CA SER A 49 8.34 -3.90 2.78
C SER A 49 8.57 -5.40 3.01
N GLY A 50 9.48 -6.01 2.25
CA GLY A 50 9.85 -7.43 2.37
C GLY A 50 10.38 -7.77 3.76
N ILE A 51 11.26 -6.95 4.33
CA ILE A 51 11.79 -7.13 5.69
C ILE A 51 10.67 -7.10 6.73
N LEU A 52 9.78 -6.11 6.65
CA LEU A 52 8.66 -5.99 7.59
C LEU A 52 7.72 -7.19 7.55
N ILE A 53 7.51 -7.77 6.37
CA ILE A 53 6.69 -8.96 6.17
C ILE A 53 7.40 -10.20 6.71
N GLN A 54 8.65 -10.42 6.33
CA GLN A 54 9.42 -11.61 6.72
C GLN A 54 9.65 -11.69 8.23
N THR A 55 9.86 -10.55 8.88
CA THR A 55 10.01 -10.48 10.34
C THR A 55 8.69 -10.64 11.10
N GLY A 56 7.53 -10.61 10.43
CA GLY A 56 6.23 -10.61 11.07
C GLY A 56 5.83 -9.27 11.72
N ALA A 57 6.63 -8.22 11.53
CA ALA A 57 6.36 -6.89 12.09
C ALA A 57 5.00 -6.35 11.62
N THR A 58 4.62 -6.57 10.36
CA THR A 58 3.32 -6.18 9.81
C THR A 58 2.16 -6.80 10.59
N THR A 59 2.25 -8.08 10.93
CA THR A 59 1.23 -8.81 11.71
C THR A 59 1.11 -8.25 13.13
N VAL A 60 2.24 -8.00 13.80
CA VAL A 60 2.25 -7.45 15.16
C VAL A 60 1.64 -6.06 15.20
N ILE A 61 2.01 -5.17 14.27
CA ILE A 61 1.48 -3.80 14.17
C ILE A 61 -0.03 -3.84 13.94
N SER A 62 -0.49 -4.65 12.99
CA SER A 62 -1.92 -4.78 12.67
C SER A 62 -2.74 -5.26 13.85
N ASN A 63 -2.28 -6.33 14.51
CA ASN A 63 -2.96 -6.89 15.67
C ASN A 63 -3.03 -5.90 16.84
N ALA A 64 -1.96 -5.14 17.08
CA ALA A 64 -1.95 -4.12 18.12
C ALA A 64 -2.99 -3.02 17.89
N ILE A 65 -3.16 -2.56 16.64
CA ILE A 65 -4.16 -1.54 16.30
C ILE A 65 -5.56 -2.10 16.49
N ILE A 66 -5.83 -3.29 15.94
CA ILE A 66 -7.15 -3.90 15.98
C ILE A 66 -7.57 -4.20 17.42
N ASN A 67 -6.68 -4.78 18.22
CA ASN A 67 -6.94 -5.11 19.62
C ASN A 67 -7.17 -3.85 20.48
N LYS A 68 -6.42 -2.77 20.22
CA LYS A 68 -6.56 -1.50 20.96
C LYS A 68 -7.90 -0.80 20.69
N MET A 69 -8.39 -0.88 19.45
CA MET A 69 -9.62 -0.20 19.03
C MET A 69 -10.89 -0.99 19.38
N GLY A 70 -10.78 -2.30 19.50
CA GLY A 70 -11.89 -3.20 19.85
C GLY A 70 -12.93 -3.40 18.74
N GLU A 71 -13.86 -4.31 18.98
CA GLU A 71 -14.85 -4.77 17.99
C GLU A 71 -15.84 -3.70 17.54
N LYS A 72 -16.18 -2.74 18.42
CA LYS A 72 -17.13 -1.66 18.10
C LYS A 72 -16.64 -0.75 16.97
N ARG A 73 -15.34 -0.70 16.74
CA ARG A 73 -14.70 0.15 15.73
C ARG A 73 -13.92 -0.67 14.69
N VAL A 74 -14.36 -1.90 14.43
CA VAL A 74 -13.64 -2.85 13.58
C VAL A 74 -13.29 -2.29 12.21
N PHE A 75 -14.21 -1.61 11.54
CA PHE A 75 -13.95 -1.05 10.20
C PHE A 75 -12.87 0.04 10.24
N MET A 76 -12.90 0.91 11.23
CA MET A 76 -11.86 1.93 11.43
C MET A 76 -10.54 1.27 11.81
N ALA A 77 -10.56 0.24 12.67
CA ALA A 77 -9.36 -0.48 13.07
C ALA A 77 -8.67 -1.17 11.88
N LEU A 78 -9.45 -1.86 11.03
CA LEU A 78 -8.95 -2.51 9.83
C LEU A 78 -8.41 -1.50 8.81
N ALA A 79 -9.14 -0.41 8.59
CA ALA A 79 -8.71 0.65 7.68
C ALA A 79 -7.43 1.33 8.17
N LEU A 80 -7.31 1.62 9.47
CA LEU A 80 -6.09 2.20 10.05
C LEU A 80 -4.92 1.22 10.02
N ALA A 81 -5.15 -0.07 10.29
CA ALA A 81 -4.11 -1.08 10.23
C ALA A 81 -3.49 -1.15 8.83
N THR A 82 -4.33 -1.29 7.79
CA THR A 82 -3.85 -1.32 6.40
C THR A 82 -3.27 0.03 5.96
N MET A 83 -3.86 1.16 6.38
CA MET A 83 -3.32 2.49 6.12
C MET A 83 -1.89 2.64 6.66
N LEU A 84 -1.65 2.28 7.92
CA LEU A 84 -0.34 2.40 8.54
C LEU A 84 0.70 1.48 7.89
N LEU A 85 0.33 0.24 7.55
CA LEU A 85 1.23 -0.66 6.80
C LEU A 85 1.60 -0.06 5.44
N CYS A 86 0.62 0.45 4.70
CA CYS A 86 0.87 1.06 3.39
C CYS A 86 1.66 2.37 3.49
N THR A 87 1.46 3.17 4.53
CA THR A 87 2.23 4.41 4.76
C THR A 87 3.73 4.14 4.89
N VAL A 88 4.10 3.01 5.44
CA VAL A 88 5.52 2.59 5.58
C VAL A 88 6.07 1.96 4.28
N GLY A 89 5.26 1.88 3.23
CA GLY A 89 5.68 1.35 1.93
C GLY A 89 5.26 -0.10 1.67
N VAL A 90 4.52 -0.76 2.57
CA VAL A 90 3.95 -2.09 2.30
C VAL A 90 2.91 -1.97 1.18
N PHE A 91 3.01 -2.83 0.16
CA PHE A 91 2.03 -2.86 -0.92
C PHE A 91 0.65 -3.25 -0.39
N ILE A 92 -0.38 -2.62 -0.92
CA ILE A 92 -1.77 -2.79 -0.45
C ILE A 92 -2.23 -4.25 -0.46
N ASP A 93 -1.87 -5.01 -1.48
CA ASP A 93 -2.25 -6.42 -1.60
C ASP A 93 -1.70 -7.24 -0.44
N VAL A 94 -0.44 -6.99 -0.09
CA VAL A 94 0.23 -7.64 1.04
C VAL A 94 -0.32 -7.18 2.38
N ALA A 95 -0.58 -5.87 2.54
CA ALA A 95 -1.21 -5.33 3.75
C ALA A 95 -2.59 -5.95 3.98
N VAL A 96 -3.41 -6.08 2.93
CA VAL A 96 -4.72 -6.72 2.99
C VAL A 96 -4.59 -8.21 3.35
N ILE A 97 -3.72 -8.96 2.69
CA ILE A 97 -3.48 -10.39 2.98
C ILE A 97 -3.02 -10.57 4.43
N THR A 98 -2.15 -9.72 4.94
CA THR A 98 -1.64 -9.79 6.32
C THR A 98 -2.74 -9.54 7.36
N VAL A 99 -3.66 -8.60 7.08
CA VAL A 99 -4.75 -8.23 8.01
C VAL A 99 -5.98 -9.13 7.86
N ALA A 100 -6.14 -9.78 6.70
CA ALA A 100 -7.32 -10.58 6.38
C ALA A 100 -7.66 -11.68 7.39
N PRO A 101 -6.72 -12.48 7.93
CA PRO A 101 -7.06 -13.53 8.90
C PRO A 101 -7.76 -12.96 10.13
N VAL A 102 -7.25 -11.87 10.70
CA VAL A 102 -7.85 -11.19 11.86
C VAL A 102 -9.19 -10.58 11.50
N ALA A 103 -9.28 -9.92 10.33
CA ALA A 103 -10.53 -9.34 9.83
C ALA A 103 -11.63 -10.40 9.68
N LEU A 104 -11.30 -11.54 9.07
CA LEU A 104 -12.25 -12.63 8.88
C LEU A 104 -12.67 -13.29 10.19
N SER A 105 -11.73 -13.48 11.14
CA SER A 105 -12.04 -14.00 12.47
C SER A 105 -13.05 -13.12 13.20
N ILE A 106 -12.81 -11.81 13.23
CA ILE A 106 -13.74 -10.83 13.82
C ILE A 106 -15.05 -10.77 13.05
N GLY A 107 -14.99 -10.82 11.72
CA GLY A 107 -16.17 -10.82 10.86
C GLY A 107 -17.08 -12.01 11.12
N LYS A 108 -16.53 -13.21 11.33
CA LYS A 108 -17.29 -14.40 11.74
C LYS A 108 -18.00 -14.19 13.07
N ARG A 109 -17.31 -13.62 14.08
CA ARG A 109 -17.88 -13.37 15.41
C ARG A 109 -18.99 -12.32 15.38
N LEU A 110 -18.83 -11.26 14.61
CA LEU A 110 -19.78 -10.15 14.50
C LEU A 110 -20.80 -10.31 13.37
N ASN A 111 -20.78 -11.44 12.65
CA ASN A 111 -21.64 -11.72 11.49
C ASN A 111 -21.54 -10.63 10.38
N LEU A 112 -20.34 -10.13 10.13
CA LEU A 112 -20.05 -9.10 9.12
C LEU A 112 -19.73 -9.72 7.76
N SER A 113 -20.10 -9.02 6.70
CA SER A 113 -19.79 -9.45 5.32
C SER A 113 -18.29 -9.34 5.04
N PRO A 114 -17.63 -10.38 4.51
CA PRO A 114 -16.23 -10.32 4.06
C PRO A 114 -15.96 -9.18 3.07
N SER A 115 -16.93 -8.88 2.20
CA SER A 115 -16.80 -7.78 1.23
C SER A 115 -16.69 -6.42 1.89
N VAL A 116 -17.42 -6.18 2.97
CA VAL A 116 -17.37 -4.92 3.71
C VAL A 116 -16.04 -4.78 4.47
N LEU A 117 -15.55 -5.88 5.06
CA LEU A 117 -14.23 -5.92 5.70
C LEU A 117 -13.13 -5.63 4.69
N LEU A 118 -13.20 -6.27 3.52
CA LEU A 118 -12.24 -6.06 2.44
C LEU A 118 -12.24 -4.60 1.95
N ILE A 119 -13.40 -3.99 1.78
CA ILE A 119 -13.51 -2.58 1.38
C ILE A 119 -12.91 -1.65 2.42
N ALA A 120 -13.14 -1.90 3.71
CA ALA A 120 -12.50 -1.11 4.77
C ALA A 120 -10.96 -1.22 4.70
N MET A 121 -10.43 -2.43 4.50
CA MET A 121 -8.99 -2.64 4.35
C MET A 121 -8.41 -2.00 3.08
N ILE A 122 -9.07 -2.17 1.93
CA ILE A 122 -8.61 -1.57 0.67
C ILE A 122 -8.65 -0.04 0.75
N GLY A 123 -9.73 0.53 1.28
CA GLY A 123 -9.87 1.97 1.42
C GLY A 123 -8.80 2.57 2.32
N GLY A 124 -8.54 1.95 3.48
CA GLY A 124 -7.45 2.34 4.36
C GLY A 124 -6.08 2.21 3.69
N GLY A 125 -5.82 1.08 3.03
CA GLY A 125 -4.59 0.85 2.30
C GLY A 125 -4.35 1.88 1.18
N LYS A 126 -5.39 2.26 0.43
CA LYS A 126 -5.30 3.31 -0.60
C LYS A 126 -4.95 4.67 0.01
N CYS A 127 -5.55 5.01 1.15
CA CYS A 127 -5.19 6.23 1.88
C CYS A 127 -3.73 6.22 2.34
N GLY A 128 -3.22 5.06 2.80
CA GLY A 128 -1.80 4.90 3.13
C GLY A 128 -0.90 5.02 1.91
N ASN A 129 -1.30 4.46 0.78
CA ASN A 129 -0.52 4.49 -0.45
C ASN A 129 -0.21 5.91 -0.94
N ILE A 130 -1.17 6.83 -0.91
CA ILE A 130 -0.95 8.19 -1.43
C ILE A 130 -0.02 9.04 -0.56
N ILE A 131 0.24 8.61 0.67
CA ILE A 131 1.18 9.26 1.60
C ILE A 131 2.46 8.44 1.84
N SER A 132 2.73 7.48 0.97
CA SER A 132 3.89 6.58 1.10
C SER A 132 4.77 6.62 -0.15
N PRO A 133 6.04 6.19 -0.03
CA PRO A 133 6.94 6.07 -1.17
C PRO A 133 6.60 4.81 -2.02
N ASN A 134 5.38 4.74 -2.54
CA ASN A 134 4.96 3.66 -3.42
C ASN A 134 5.15 4.04 -4.90
N PRO A 135 5.02 3.08 -5.84
CA PRO A 135 5.23 3.35 -7.26
C PRO A 135 4.42 4.52 -7.81
N ASN A 136 3.16 4.66 -7.41
CA ASN A 136 2.29 5.73 -7.93
C ASN A 136 2.79 7.11 -7.50
N THR A 137 3.15 7.26 -6.22
CA THR A 137 3.66 8.52 -5.67
C THR A 137 5.04 8.87 -6.24
N ILE A 138 5.91 7.87 -6.41
CA ILE A 138 7.26 8.03 -7.00
C ILE A 138 7.16 8.49 -8.45
N ILE A 139 6.32 7.84 -9.26
CA ILE A 139 6.13 8.18 -10.67
C ILE A 139 5.49 9.57 -10.80
N ALA A 140 4.49 9.87 -9.98
CA ALA A 140 3.86 11.19 -9.97
C ALA A 140 4.88 12.28 -9.62
N ALA A 141 5.67 12.12 -8.57
CA ALA A 141 6.72 13.06 -8.19
C ALA A 141 7.74 13.28 -9.32
N GLY A 142 8.17 12.20 -9.99
CA GLY A 142 9.10 12.27 -11.12
C GLY A 142 8.52 13.03 -12.32
N ASN A 143 7.29 12.71 -12.74
CA ASN A 143 6.66 13.32 -13.89
C ASN A 143 6.35 14.83 -13.70
N PHE A 144 6.06 15.22 -12.46
CA PHE A 144 5.81 16.63 -12.13
C PHE A 144 7.06 17.39 -11.67
N ASN A 145 8.25 16.76 -11.70
CA ASN A 145 9.50 17.31 -11.15
C ASN A 145 9.32 17.85 -9.73
N ALA A 146 8.51 17.17 -8.93
CA ALA A 146 8.23 17.53 -7.56
C ALA A 146 9.05 16.66 -6.59
N ASP A 147 9.40 17.23 -5.43
CA ASP A 147 10.03 16.44 -4.38
C ASP A 147 9.04 15.40 -3.83
N LEU A 148 9.50 14.15 -3.71
CA LEU A 148 8.67 13.03 -3.26
C LEU A 148 8.04 13.29 -1.87
N SER A 149 8.83 13.84 -0.94
CA SER A 149 8.34 14.16 0.41
C SER A 149 7.24 15.22 0.36
N SER A 150 7.39 16.24 -0.49
CA SER A 150 6.37 17.29 -0.68
C SER A 150 5.06 16.71 -1.23
N VAL A 151 5.13 15.80 -2.19
CA VAL A 151 3.94 15.08 -2.71
C VAL A 151 3.28 14.24 -1.62
N MET A 152 4.06 13.51 -0.83
CA MET A 152 3.55 12.70 0.28
C MET A 152 2.85 13.58 1.34
N PHE A 153 3.47 14.69 1.76
CA PHE A 153 2.89 15.59 2.75
C PHE A 153 1.61 16.28 2.24
N ALA A 154 1.58 16.72 0.98
CA ALA A 154 0.38 17.31 0.38
C ALA A 154 -0.82 16.34 0.39
N ASN A 155 -0.55 15.04 0.30
CA ASN A 155 -1.58 14.00 0.29
C ASN A 155 -2.08 13.59 1.69
N ILE A 156 -1.52 14.11 2.80
CA ILE A 156 -2.00 13.76 4.16
C ILE A 156 -3.46 14.14 4.35
N LEU A 157 -3.84 15.36 3.97
CA LEU A 157 -5.23 15.81 4.10
C LEU A 157 -6.20 14.96 3.24
N PRO A 158 -5.96 14.73 1.93
CA PRO A 158 -6.75 13.80 1.14
C PRO A 158 -6.81 12.38 1.73
N ALA A 159 -5.72 11.86 2.28
CA ALA A 159 -5.69 10.54 2.89
C ALA A 159 -6.60 10.45 4.14
N VAL A 160 -6.56 11.45 5.00
CA VAL A 160 -7.42 11.51 6.19
C VAL A 160 -8.89 11.62 5.78
N VAL A 161 -9.22 12.51 4.85
CA VAL A 161 -10.59 12.65 4.33
C VAL A 161 -11.06 11.35 3.68
N GLY A 162 -10.22 10.70 2.86
CA GLY A 162 -10.52 9.43 2.21
C GLY A 162 -10.76 8.30 3.21
N LEU A 163 -9.97 8.24 4.29
CA LEU A 163 -10.14 7.27 5.36
C LEU A 163 -11.54 7.43 6.03
N PHE A 164 -11.88 8.64 6.44
CA PHE A 164 -13.18 8.92 7.03
C PHE A 164 -14.31 8.64 6.06
N PHE A 165 -14.17 9.04 4.81
CA PHE A 165 -15.17 8.76 3.77
C PHE A 165 -15.36 7.26 3.57
N THR A 166 -14.28 6.48 3.51
CA THR A 166 -14.36 5.02 3.39
C THR A 166 -15.13 4.41 4.55
N VAL A 167 -14.77 4.74 5.78
CA VAL A 167 -15.33 4.10 6.99
C VAL A 167 -16.76 4.57 7.28
N PHE A 168 -17.04 5.85 7.13
CA PHE A 168 -18.33 6.42 7.53
C PHE A 168 -19.35 6.51 6.40
N VAL A 169 -18.92 6.48 5.15
CA VAL A 169 -19.81 6.54 3.99
C VAL A 169 -19.82 5.20 3.25
N ILE A 170 -18.72 4.78 2.63
CA ILE A 170 -18.70 3.60 1.76
C ILE A 170 -19.08 2.33 2.54
N VAL A 171 -18.46 2.09 3.68
CA VAL A 171 -18.74 0.91 4.53
C VAL A 171 -20.21 0.86 4.98
N ARG A 172 -20.82 2.00 5.27
CA ARG A 172 -22.23 2.06 5.71
C ARG A 172 -23.24 1.89 4.58
N LEU A 173 -22.86 2.24 3.34
CA LEU A 173 -23.73 2.04 2.17
C LEU A 173 -23.81 0.58 1.75
N MET A 174 -22.91 -0.28 2.23
CA MET A 174 -22.87 -1.69 1.86
C MET A 174 -23.64 -2.58 2.83
N PRO A 175 -24.20 -3.72 2.35
CA PRO A 175 -24.84 -4.69 3.22
C PRO A 175 -23.83 -5.28 4.22
N GLN A 176 -23.97 -4.94 5.49
CA GLN A 176 -23.02 -5.32 6.53
C GLN A 176 -23.17 -6.77 6.98
N SER A 177 -24.36 -7.36 6.86
CA SER A 177 -24.65 -8.72 7.32
C SER A 177 -24.59 -9.74 6.20
N VAL A 178 -24.11 -10.94 6.52
CA VAL A 178 -24.08 -12.07 5.60
C VAL A 178 -25.47 -12.72 5.55
N LYS A 179 -26.19 -12.57 4.43
CA LYS A 179 -27.47 -13.27 4.18
C LYS A 179 -27.30 -14.78 3.97
N ASN A 180 -26.14 -15.26 3.58
CA ASN A 180 -25.86 -16.69 3.34
C ASN A 180 -24.57 -17.13 4.03
N LYS A 181 -24.68 -18.04 5.00
CA LYS A 181 -23.55 -18.64 5.74
C LYS A 181 -22.55 -19.44 4.88
N LYS A 182 -22.92 -19.80 3.63
CA LYS A 182 -22.10 -20.65 2.75
C LYS A 182 -20.92 -19.94 2.06
N THR A 183 -20.84 -18.63 2.11
CA THR A 183 -19.80 -17.86 1.38
C THR A 183 -18.59 -17.49 2.26
N MET A 184 -18.55 -17.94 3.51
CA MET A 184 -17.32 -17.82 4.30
C MET A 184 -16.34 -18.88 3.84
N MET A 185 -15.40 -18.49 2.99
CA MET A 185 -14.23 -19.28 2.64
C MET A 185 -13.62 -19.86 3.91
N GLN A 186 -13.44 -21.17 3.92
CA GLN A 186 -12.57 -21.88 4.86
C GLN A 186 -11.14 -21.41 4.60
N THR A 187 -10.76 -20.31 5.20
CA THR A 187 -9.34 -20.04 5.39
C THR A 187 -8.95 -20.98 6.53
N GLU A 188 -8.28 -22.07 6.20
CA GLU A 188 -7.59 -22.90 7.21
C GLU A 188 -6.64 -21.95 7.94
N ASP A 189 -6.86 -21.83 9.25
CA ASP A 189 -5.95 -21.15 10.16
C ASP A 189 -4.65 -21.97 10.23
N LYS A 190 -3.79 -21.85 9.22
CA LYS A 190 -2.37 -22.13 9.39
C LYS A 190 -1.77 -20.90 10.06
N GLU A 191 -2.01 -20.76 11.36
CA GLU A 191 -1.08 -20.04 12.21
C GLU A 191 0.25 -20.81 12.16
N GLU A 192 1.13 -20.47 11.22
CA GLU A 192 2.53 -20.79 11.39
C GLU A 192 2.95 -20.13 12.72
N GLU A 193 3.41 -20.94 13.67
CA GLU A 193 4.08 -20.49 14.90
C GLU A 193 5.37 -19.76 14.52
N ARG A 194 5.23 -18.54 14.01
CA ARG A 194 6.37 -17.64 13.83
C ARG A 194 6.62 -16.98 15.18
N ASN A 195 7.86 -17.03 15.64
CA ASN A 195 8.32 -16.20 16.75
C ASN A 195 8.16 -14.73 16.35
N LEU A 196 7.00 -14.14 16.67
CA LEU A 196 6.69 -12.76 16.33
C LEU A 196 7.53 -11.81 17.19
N PRO A 197 8.09 -10.75 16.60
CA PRO A 197 8.86 -9.75 17.34
C PRO A 197 7.97 -8.96 18.32
N SER A 198 8.59 -8.29 19.29
CA SER A 198 7.84 -7.38 20.15
C SER A 198 7.29 -6.20 19.36
N LEU A 199 6.18 -5.59 19.82
CA LEU A 199 5.61 -4.41 19.17
C LEU A 199 6.63 -3.25 19.07
N ARG A 200 7.47 -3.07 20.10
CA ARG A 200 8.51 -2.04 20.10
C ARG A 200 9.54 -2.26 19.00
N THR A 201 10.03 -3.49 18.86
CA THR A 201 10.97 -3.86 17.80
C THR A 201 10.34 -3.73 16.41
N SER A 202 9.06 -4.10 16.26
CA SER A 202 8.31 -4.00 15.01
C SER A 202 8.13 -2.56 14.53
N LEU A 203 8.08 -1.59 15.45
CA LEU A 203 7.89 -0.18 15.13
C LEU A 203 9.20 0.56 14.79
N ILE A 204 10.38 0.00 15.07
CA ILE A 204 11.66 0.70 14.86
C ILE A 204 11.82 1.07 13.37
N ALA A 205 11.75 0.11 12.46
CA ALA A 205 11.96 0.38 11.03
C ALA A 205 10.92 1.37 10.46
N PRO A 206 9.59 1.19 10.67
CA PRO A 206 8.58 2.17 10.29
C PRO A 206 8.86 3.59 10.82
N VAL A 207 9.16 3.71 12.11
CA VAL A 207 9.38 5.02 12.74
C VAL A 207 10.64 5.67 12.18
N VAL A 208 11.73 4.94 12.05
CA VAL A 208 12.98 5.46 11.47
C VAL A 208 12.75 5.96 10.05
N THR A 209 12.05 5.20 9.21
CA THR A 209 11.73 5.60 7.84
C THR A 209 10.90 6.88 7.80
N ILE A 210 9.85 6.98 8.62
CA ILE A 210 9.00 8.18 8.69
C ILE A 210 9.81 9.40 9.18
N VAL A 211 10.66 9.22 10.20
CA VAL A 211 11.50 10.29 10.73
C VAL A 211 12.49 10.77 9.67
N LEU A 212 13.16 9.87 8.95
CA LEU A 212 14.08 10.23 7.88
C LEU A 212 13.38 10.99 6.75
N LEU A 213 12.17 10.54 6.35
CA LEU A 213 11.34 11.23 5.37
C LEU A 213 10.91 12.63 5.83
N ALA A 214 10.59 12.79 7.11
CA ALA A 214 10.17 14.07 7.68
C ALA A 214 11.34 15.06 7.88
N LEU A 215 12.52 14.56 8.17
CA LEU A 215 13.72 15.39 8.36
C LEU A 215 14.21 16.03 7.07
N ARG A 216 13.94 15.43 5.92
CA ARG A 216 14.38 15.93 4.60
C ARG A 216 13.90 17.37 4.33
N PRO A 217 12.60 17.70 4.37
CA PRO A 217 12.13 19.05 4.15
C PRO A 217 12.48 20.01 5.31
N ALA A 218 12.64 19.49 6.54
CA ALA A 218 12.88 20.31 7.72
C ALA A 218 14.36 20.71 7.90
N ALA A 219 15.30 19.84 7.50
CA ALA A 219 16.73 20.02 7.71
C ALA A 219 17.51 20.40 6.43
N GLY A 220 16.87 20.48 5.27
CA GLY A 220 17.52 20.74 3.99
C GLY A 220 18.53 19.64 3.58
N ILE A 221 18.44 18.46 4.19
CA ILE A 221 19.35 17.35 3.94
C ILE A 221 18.92 16.65 2.64
N ASN A 222 19.79 16.68 1.65
CA ASN A 222 19.50 16.14 0.33
C ASN A 222 19.82 14.62 0.25
N ILE A 223 19.24 13.84 1.17
CA ILE A 223 19.31 12.36 1.13
C ILE A 223 18.06 11.84 0.45
N ASP A 224 18.22 11.02 -0.59
CA ASP A 224 17.08 10.30 -1.17
C ASP A 224 16.64 9.24 -0.15
N PRO A 225 15.40 9.30 0.37
CA PRO A 225 14.95 8.42 1.46
C PRO A 225 14.80 6.95 1.04
N LEU A 226 15.06 6.65 -0.22
CA LEU A 226 14.94 5.30 -0.80
C LEU A 226 16.29 4.73 -1.23
N ILE A 227 17.38 5.41 -0.95
CA ILE A 227 18.75 4.96 -1.08
C ILE A 227 19.40 4.97 0.29
#